data_bd8291c358bdf3b105bc2ed5d26a23e7
#
_entry.id   bd8291c358bdf3b105bc2ed5d26a23e7
#
_cell.length_a   1.000
_cell.length_b   1.000
_cell.length_c   1.000
_cell.angle_alpha   90.00
_cell.angle_beta   90.00
_cell.angle_gamma   90.00
#
_symmetry.space_group_name_H-M   'P 1'
#
loop_
_entity.id
_entity.type
_entity.pdbx_description
1 polymer ?
#
loop_
_entity_poly.entity_id
_entity_poly.type
_entity_poly.pdbx_seq_one_letter_code
_entity_poly.pdbx_strand_id
1 'polypeptide(L)'
;MEAVYVHEEKYKELKSSLPQHKSKYALGKKVMLQFENKEDLTRAHADLQNIGIPSELVDGWAHRSITRDIAWGIPLPVDLDPDMAGKTLYVWPDSLIAPISFSQVALIQKGLDPGKHEEYWKDPEARIFQFLGQDNVYFYVLMQGALWLGTQDDPQRQPQSGDYQFTDIFGSSLLMVAGDKMSKSLGNSVTG
;
A
#
# COMPACT_ATOMS: atom_id res chain seq x y z
N MET A 1 13.04 -6.62 -0.06
CA MET A 1 13.20 -7.95 -0.70
C MET A 1 13.83 -7.72 -2.06
N GLU A 2 14.99 -8.29 -2.28
CA GLU A 2 15.73 -8.11 -3.53
C GLU A 2 15.19 -9.08 -4.60
N ALA A 3 14.16 -8.65 -5.33
CA ALA A 3 13.50 -9.53 -6.29
C ALA A 3 12.94 -8.78 -7.51
N VAL A 4 12.72 -9.53 -8.60
CA VAL A 4 12.16 -9.03 -9.86
C VAL A 4 11.13 -10.02 -10.40
N TYR A 5 10.06 -9.53 -11.02
CA TYR A 5 9.11 -10.34 -11.76
C TYR A 5 9.49 -10.41 -13.24
N VAL A 6 9.40 -11.61 -13.81
CA VAL A 6 9.51 -11.88 -15.26
C VAL A 6 8.35 -12.74 -15.72
N HIS A 7 8.03 -12.71 -17.01
CA HIS A 7 7.01 -13.61 -17.56
C HIS A 7 7.51 -15.07 -17.58
N GLU A 8 6.64 -16.02 -17.22
CA GLU A 8 6.99 -17.44 -17.05
C GLU A 8 7.67 -18.06 -18.28
N GLU A 9 7.17 -17.78 -19.47
CA GLU A 9 7.75 -18.32 -20.71
C GLU A 9 9.19 -17.85 -20.91
N LYS A 10 9.44 -16.56 -20.65
CA LYS A 10 10.79 -15.98 -20.77
C LYS A 10 11.74 -16.48 -19.70
N TYR A 11 11.26 -16.70 -18.50
CA TYR A 11 12.06 -17.28 -17.42
C TYR A 11 12.61 -18.66 -17.78
N LYS A 12 11.81 -19.52 -18.43
CA LYS A 12 12.26 -20.85 -18.84
C LYS A 12 13.47 -20.81 -19.79
N GLU A 13 13.53 -19.79 -20.64
CA GLU A 13 14.63 -19.57 -21.58
C GLU A 13 15.90 -19.04 -20.89
N LEU A 14 15.76 -18.28 -19.80
CA LEU A 14 16.84 -17.49 -19.20
C LEU A 14 17.37 -18.02 -17.87
N LYS A 15 16.74 -19.04 -17.31
CA LYS A 15 17.04 -19.54 -15.96
C LYS A 15 18.53 -19.79 -15.70
N SER A 16 19.27 -20.25 -16.71
CA SER A 16 20.70 -20.57 -16.60
C SER A 16 21.66 -19.40 -16.85
N SER A 17 21.16 -18.28 -17.40
CA SER A 17 21.98 -17.09 -17.73
C SER A 17 21.90 -15.99 -16.66
N LEU A 18 20.94 -16.07 -15.75
CA LEU A 18 20.76 -15.11 -14.66
C LEU A 18 21.65 -15.44 -13.45
N PRO A 19 22.03 -14.45 -12.63
CA PRO A 19 22.70 -14.67 -11.36
C PRO A 19 21.95 -15.67 -10.47
N GLN A 20 22.64 -16.26 -9.50
CA GLN A 20 22.03 -17.23 -8.59
C GLN A 20 20.80 -16.62 -7.88
N HIS A 21 19.66 -17.28 -7.98
CA HIS A 21 18.38 -16.80 -7.45
C HIS A 21 17.47 -17.95 -7.03
N LYS A 22 16.52 -17.65 -6.14
CA LYS A 22 15.37 -18.50 -5.86
C LYS A 22 14.21 -18.05 -6.73
N SER A 23 13.41 -18.98 -7.25
CA SER A 23 12.24 -18.65 -8.07
C SER A 23 10.95 -19.12 -7.43
N LYS A 24 9.91 -18.29 -7.53
CA LYS A 24 8.56 -18.60 -7.06
C LYS A 24 7.54 -18.15 -8.11
N TYR A 25 6.68 -19.06 -8.53
CA TYR A 25 5.58 -18.72 -9.43
C TYR A 25 4.56 -17.83 -8.74
N ALA A 26 4.11 -16.81 -9.46
CA ALA A 26 3.15 -15.82 -9.00
C ALA A 26 1.94 -15.78 -9.94
N LEU A 27 0.86 -15.11 -9.53
CA LEU A 27 -0.34 -14.93 -10.34
C LEU A 27 -0.03 -14.17 -11.65
N GLY A 28 -0.80 -14.42 -12.69
CA GLY A 28 -0.67 -13.71 -13.97
C GLY A 28 0.50 -14.17 -14.82
N LYS A 29 0.88 -15.47 -14.76
CA LYS A 29 2.01 -16.04 -15.52
C LYS A 29 3.34 -15.34 -15.25
N LYS A 30 3.54 -14.82 -14.06
CA LYS A 30 4.79 -14.21 -13.60
C LYS A 30 5.59 -15.17 -12.73
N VAL A 31 6.92 -15.07 -12.81
CA VAL A 31 7.83 -15.73 -11.90
C VAL A 31 8.61 -14.66 -11.15
N MET A 32 8.58 -14.73 -9.83
CA MET A 32 9.38 -13.89 -8.96
C MET A 32 10.75 -14.52 -8.81
N LEU A 33 11.80 -13.77 -9.14
CA LEU A 33 13.20 -14.15 -8.95
C LEU A 33 13.73 -13.37 -7.75
N GLN A 34 14.12 -14.08 -6.71
CA GLN A 34 14.64 -13.49 -5.48
C GLN A 34 16.15 -13.71 -5.42
N PHE A 35 16.88 -12.62 -5.21
CA PHE A 35 18.35 -12.57 -5.10
C PHE A 35 18.77 -12.39 -3.64
N GLU A 36 19.99 -12.81 -3.33
CA GLU A 36 20.53 -12.68 -1.96
C GLU A 36 20.99 -11.26 -1.64
N ASN A 37 21.36 -10.49 -2.66
CA ASN A 37 21.84 -9.12 -2.50
C ASN A 37 21.35 -8.20 -3.62
N LYS A 38 21.49 -6.90 -3.39
CA LYS A 38 21.06 -5.86 -4.32
C LYS A 38 21.89 -5.79 -5.60
N GLU A 39 23.16 -6.19 -5.56
CA GLU A 39 24.04 -6.15 -6.72
C GLU A 39 23.60 -7.18 -7.76
N ASP A 40 23.31 -8.40 -7.34
CA ASP A 40 22.78 -9.46 -8.20
C ASP A 40 21.42 -9.10 -8.78
N LEU A 41 20.53 -8.48 -7.99
CA LEU A 41 19.25 -7.96 -8.47
C LEU A 41 19.46 -6.90 -9.55
N THR A 42 20.34 -5.91 -9.31
CA THR A 42 20.60 -4.82 -10.25
C THR A 42 21.18 -5.36 -11.56
N ARG A 43 22.13 -6.29 -11.47
CA ARG A 43 22.71 -6.93 -12.64
C ARG A 43 21.66 -7.72 -13.42
N ALA A 44 20.88 -8.57 -12.76
CA ALA A 44 19.83 -9.36 -13.40
C ALA A 44 18.79 -8.46 -14.09
N HIS A 45 18.37 -7.38 -13.44
CA HIS A 45 17.41 -6.45 -14.01
C HIS A 45 17.97 -5.72 -15.24
N ALA A 46 19.22 -5.28 -15.19
CA ALA A 46 19.91 -4.67 -16.33
C ALA A 46 20.08 -5.67 -17.49
N ASP A 47 20.47 -6.91 -17.22
CA ASP A 47 20.61 -7.96 -18.24
C ASP A 47 19.27 -8.24 -18.94
N LEU A 48 18.18 -8.33 -18.18
CA LEU A 48 16.82 -8.50 -18.71
C LEU A 48 16.42 -7.33 -19.62
N GLN A 49 16.68 -6.09 -19.19
CA GLN A 49 16.40 -4.90 -19.99
C GLN A 49 17.22 -4.87 -21.29
N ASN A 50 18.51 -5.17 -21.21
CA ASN A 50 19.41 -5.19 -22.36
C ASN A 50 18.98 -6.17 -23.47
N ILE A 51 18.37 -7.28 -23.10
CA ILE A 51 17.84 -8.28 -24.05
C ILE A 51 16.36 -8.05 -24.38
N GLY A 52 15.79 -6.92 -23.96
CA GLY A 52 14.43 -6.50 -24.29
C GLY A 52 13.31 -7.30 -23.59
N ILE A 53 13.63 -7.93 -22.45
CA ILE A 53 12.64 -8.69 -21.67
C ILE A 53 12.02 -7.78 -20.61
N PRO A 54 10.69 -7.56 -20.66
CA PRO A 54 10.00 -6.80 -19.64
C PRO A 54 10.18 -7.45 -18.27
N SER A 55 10.69 -6.68 -17.33
CA SER A 55 10.90 -7.10 -15.94
C SER A 55 10.45 -6.00 -14.99
N GLU A 56 9.82 -6.41 -13.90
CA GLU A 56 9.24 -5.50 -12.92
C GLU A 56 9.88 -5.78 -11.56
N LEU A 57 10.56 -4.78 -10.99
CA LEU A 57 11.13 -4.91 -9.65
C LEU A 57 10.02 -5.18 -8.63
N VAL A 58 10.26 -6.13 -7.73
CA VAL A 58 9.35 -6.40 -6.63
C VAL A 58 9.55 -5.32 -5.59
N ASP A 59 8.65 -4.36 -5.58
CA ASP A 59 8.59 -3.41 -4.49
C ASP A 59 8.18 -4.14 -3.21
N GLY A 60 9.11 -4.18 -2.28
CA GLY A 60 8.79 -4.59 -0.91
C GLY A 60 7.79 -3.62 -0.29
N TRP A 61 7.15 -4.02 0.78
CA TRP A 61 6.21 -3.17 1.52
C TRP A 61 6.82 -1.82 1.94
N ALA A 62 8.15 -1.79 2.16
CA ALA A 62 8.89 -0.57 2.50
C ALA A 62 8.99 0.47 1.36
N HIS A 63 8.64 0.11 0.13
CA HIS A 63 8.78 0.97 -1.05
C HIS A 63 7.45 1.35 -1.71
N ARG A 64 6.33 1.20 -1.01
CA ARG A 64 5.04 1.67 -1.53
C ARG A 64 4.99 3.18 -1.45
N SER A 65 5.19 3.83 -2.60
CA SER A 65 5.13 5.28 -2.71
C SER A 65 3.71 5.80 -2.52
N ILE A 66 3.57 6.82 -1.65
CA ILE A 66 2.35 7.62 -1.48
C ILE A 66 2.38 8.88 -2.35
N THR A 67 3.46 9.11 -3.06
CA THR A 67 3.65 10.25 -3.95
C THR A 67 3.52 9.84 -5.40
N ARG A 68 3.16 10.78 -6.27
CA ARG A 68 3.02 10.60 -7.72
C ARG A 68 3.53 11.82 -8.46
N ASP A 69 3.98 11.60 -9.69
CA ASP A 69 4.33 12.63 -10.66
C ASP A 69 3.06 13.01 -11.45
N ILE A 70 2.09 13.61 -10.78
CA ILE A 70 0.81 14.02 -11.37
C ILE A 70 0.48 15.47 -11.01
N ALA A 71 -0.27 16.15 -11.88
CA ALA A 71 -0.58 17.55 -11.69
C ALA A 71 -1.64 17.82 -10.61
N TRP A 72 -2.44 16.81 -10.23
CA TRP A 72 -3.45 16.93 -9.18
C TRP A 72 -3.00 16.21 -7.91
N GLY A 73 -3.34 16.75 -6.77
CA GLY A 73 -2.91 16.27 -5.47
C GLY A 73 -2.37 17.41 -4.61
N ILE A 74 -1.87 17.09 -3.43
CA ILE A 74 -1.25 18.05 -2.53
C ILE A 74 0.24 18.15 -2.86
N PRO A 75 0.76 19.29 -3.36
CA PRO A 75 2.18 19.45 -3.62
C PRO A 75 3.02 19.20 -2.38
N LEU A 76 4.12 18.48 -2.53
CA LEU A 76 5.05 18.27 -1.42
C LEU A 76 5.92 19.50 -1.19
N PRO A 77 6.24 19.82 0.08
CA PRO A 77 7.10 20.94 0.42
C PRO A 77 8.56 20.64 0.03
N VAL A 78 9.04 21.30 -1.03
CA VAL A 78 10.40 21.11 -1.57
C VAL A 78 11.51 21.68 -0.68
N ASP A 79 11.15 22.53 0.26
CA ASP A 79 12.05 23.05 1.29
C ASP A 79 12.46 22.00 2.32
N LEU A 80 11.64 20.95 2.50
CA LEU A 80 11.95 19.81 3.36
C LEU A 80 12.83 18.77 2.66
N ASP A 81 12.58 18.53 1.37
CA ASP A 81 13.34 17.59 0.54
C ASP A 81 13.28 18.01 -0.94
N PRO A 82 14.40 18.53 -1.49
CA PRO A 82 14.46 18.95 -2.90
C PRO A 82 14.15 17.82 -3.91
N ASP A 83 14.39 16.56 -3.56
CA ASP A 83 14.10 15.40 -4.43
C ASP A 83 12.59 15.17 -4.60
N MET A 84 11.78 15.85 -3.80
CA MET A 84 10.32 15.82 -3.90
C MET A 84 9.75 16.87 -4.88
N ALA A 85 10.60 17.62 -5.58
CA ALA A 85 10.16 18.61 -6.56
C ALA A 85 9.26 17.99 -7.64
N GLY A 86 8.10 18.61 -7.88
CA GLY A 86 7.10 18.14 -8.83
C GLY A 86 6.27 16.94 -8.40
N LYS A 87 6.50 16.40 -7.21
CA LYS A 87 5.70 15.30 -6.65
C LYS A 87 4.52 15.82 -5.84
N THR A 88 3.45 15.05 -5.85
CA THR A 88 2.23 15.32 -5.08
C THR A 88 1.88 14.13 -4.19
N LEU A 89 1.29 14.42 -3.03
CA LEU A 89 0.59 13.39 -2.26
C LEU A 89 -0.64 12.94 -3.03
N TYR A 90 -0.73 11.66 -3.20
CA TYR A 90 -1.84 11.00 -3.88
C TYR A 90 -2.89 10.53 -2.86
N VAL A 91 -4.09 10.26 -3.31
CA VAL A 91 -5.31 9.98 -2.55
C VAL A 91 -5.17 9.08 -1.28
N TRP A 92 -4.14 8.28 -1.14
CA TRP A 92 -4.02 7.36 -0.01
C TRP A 92 -3.97 8.02 1.37
N PRO A 93 -3.17 9.07 1.63
CA PRO A 93 -3.22 9.76 2.93
C PRO A 93 -4.60 10.33 3.23
N ASP A 94 -5.27 10.89 2.23
CA ASP A 94 -6.63 11.41 2.33
C ASP A 94 -7.64 10.29 2.68
N SER A 95 -7.57 9.14 1.98
CA SER A 95 -8.42 7.99 2.25
C SER A 95 -8.26 7.43 3.65
N LEU A 96 -7.05 7.48 4.23
CA LEU A 96 -6.77 6.95 5.56
C LEU A 96 -7.37 7.82 6.68
N ILE A 97 -7.49 9.13 6.47
CA ILE A 97 -8.09 10.06 7.44
C ILE A 97 -9.59 10.29 7.19
N ALA A 98 -10.10 9.95 6.01
CA ALA A 98 -11.50 10.14 5.63
C ALA A 98 -12.51 9.57 6.64
N PRO A 99 -12.32 8.41 7.28
CA PRO A 99 -13.25 7.87 8.29
C PRO A 99 -13.47 8.81 9.48
N ILE A 100 -12.46 9.59 9.87
CA ILE A 100 -12.59 10.62 10.91
C ILE A 100 -13.55 11.70 10.44
N SER A 101 -13.35 12.24 9.23
CA SER A 101 -14.22 13.24 8.63
C SER A 101 -15.66 12.74 8.46
N PHE A 102 -15.83 11.47 8.08
CA PHE A 102 -17.15 10.85 7.97
C PHE A 102 -17.85 10.77 9.33
N SER A 103 -17.12 10.50 10.42
CA SER A 103 -17.67 10.52 11.77
C SER A 103 -18.19 11.91 12.14
N GLN A 104 -17.43 12.97 11.82
CA GLN A 104 -17.83 14.35 12.04
C GLN A 104 -19.09 14.72 11.23
N VAL A 105 -19.11 14.38 9.94
CA VAL A 105 -20.27 14.63 9.06
C VAL A 105 -21.51 13.91 9.58
N ALA A 106 -21.37 12.65 10.00
CA ALA A 106 -22.47 11.88 10.56
C ALA A 106 -23.04 12.50 11.84
N LEU A 107 -22.18 13.05 12.70
CA LEU A 107 -22.62 13.80 13.89
C LEU A 107 -23.38 15.08 13.54
N ILE A 108 -22.86 15.87 12.59
CA ILE A 108 -23.51 17.07 12.08
C ILE A 108 -24.91 16.74 11.53
N GLN A 109 -25.02 15.69 10.72
CA GLN A 109 -26.32 15.26 10.16
C GLN A 109 -27.34 14.84 11.23
N LYS A 110 -26.88 14.41 12.39
CA LYS A 110 -27.72 14.08 13.56
C LYS A 110 -27.98 15.29 14.48
N GLY A 111 -27.50 16.47 14.13
CA GLY A 111 -27.60 17.66 14.96
C GLY A 111 -26.74 17.61 16.23
N LEU A 112 -25.70 16.80 16.24
CA LEU A 112 -24.78 16.66 17.35
C LEU A 112 -23.49 17.46 17.10
N ASP A 113 -22.74 17.72 18.17
CA ASP A 113 -21.43 18.36 18.08
C ASP A 113 -20.43 17.47 17.30
N PRO A 114 -19.85 17.96 16.20
CA PRO A 114 -18.82 17.20 15.45
C PRO A 114 -17.58 16.87 16.28
N GLY A 115 -17.25 17.65 17.32
CA GLY A 115 -16.14 17.38 18.25
C GLY A 115 -16.27 16.05 18.98
N LYS A 116 -17.48 15.53 19.14
CA LYS A 116 -17.73 14.20 19.73
C LYS A 116 -17.14 13.03 18.93
N HIS A 117 -16.63 13.26 17.70
CA HIS A 117 -15.89 12.21 16.98
C HIS A 117 -14.68 11.71 17.78
N GLU A 118 -14.12 12.52 18.65
CA GLU A 118 -12.99 12.14 19.51
C GLU A 118 -13.34 11.02 20.50
N GLU A 119 -14.61 10.92 20.92
CA GLU A 119 -15.11 9.83 21.77
C GLU A 119 -15.00 8.46 21.07
N TYR A 120 -14.89 8.42 19.75
CA TYR A 120 -14.71 7.19 18.97
C TYR A 120 -13.24 6.94 18.59
N TRP A 121 -12.49 8.00 18.31
CA TRP A 121 -11.16 7.88 17.72
C TRP A 121 -10.03 8.06 18.72
N LYS A 122 -10.28 8.75 19.86
CA LYS A 122 -9.25 9.10 20.85
C LYS A 122 -9.48 8.53 22.25
N ASP A 123 -10.59 7.83 22.45
CA ASP A 123 -10.87 7.13 23.72
C ASP A 123 -10.24 5.73 23.66
N PRO A 124 -9.33 5.37 24.60
CA PRO A 124 -8.71 4.06 24.66
C PRO A 124 -9.69 2.90 24.95
N GLU A 125 -10.89 3.18 25.48
CA GLU A 125 -11.94 2.18 25.67
C GLU A 125 -12.79 1.96 24.41
N ALA A 126 -12.74 2.89 23.44
CA ALA A 126 -13.43 2.74 22.16
C ALA A 126 -12.67 1.73 21.27
N ARG A 127 -13.43 0.92 20.53
CA ARG A 127 -12.88 -0.02 19.56
C ARG A 127 -13.44 0.24 18.18
N ILE A 128 -12.55 0.45 17.22
CA ILE A 128 -12.88 0.67 15.81
C ILE A 128 -12.44 -0.55 15.03
N PHE A 129 -13.37 -1.16 14.32
CA PHE A 129 -13.14 -2.31 13.46
C PHE A 129 -13.19 -1.89 11.99
N GLN A 130 -12.13 -2.19 11.23
CA GLN A 130 -12.05 -1.91 9.81
C GLN A 130 -12.00 -3.22 9.03
N PHE A 131 -12.97 -3.41 8.14
CA PHE A 131 -13.07 -4.58 7.25
C PHE A 131 -12.63 -4.17 5.84
N LEU A 132 -11.58 -4.81 5.33
CA LEU A 132 -10.97 -4.39 4.07
C LEU A 132 -10.36 -5.57 3.30
N GLY A 133 -10.16 -5.38 2.00
CA GLY A 133 -9.43 -6.36 1.18
C GLY A 133 -7.96 -6.43 1.56
N GLN A 134 -7.37 -7.60 1.40
CA GLN A 134 -5.97 -7.86 1.76
C GLN A 134 -4.96 -6.90 1.10
N ASP A 135 -5.29 -6.34 -0.05
CA ASP A 135 -4.50 -5.36 -0.79
C ASP A 135 -4.42 -3.99 -0.07
N ASN A 136 -5.35 -3.70 0.82
CA ASN A 136 -5.40 -2.47 1.61
C ASN A 136 -4.79 -2.60 3.02
N VAL A 137 -4.49 -3.81 3.48
CA VAL A 137 -3.96 -4.04 4.84
C VAL A 137 -2.71 -3.20 5.13
N TYR A 138 -1.79 -3.09 4.16
CA TYR A 138 -0.61 -2.24 4.31
C TYR A 138 -0.95 -0.79 4.67
N PHE A 139 -1.92 -0.20 3.97
CA PHE A 139 -2.29 1.19 4.15
C PHE A 139 -2.95 1.44 5.51
N TYR A 140 -3.84 0.56 5.92
CA TYR A 140 -4.60 0.73 7.16
C TYR A 140 -3.86 0.25 8.42
N VAL A 141 -2.93 -0.69 8.30
CA VAL A 141 -2.10 -1.12 9.45
C VAL A 141 -0.88 -0.24 9.60
N LEU A 142 -0.05 -0.11 8.55
CA LEU A 142 1.24 0.57 8.68
C LEU A 142 1.10 2.08 8.46
N MET A 143 0.49 2.51 7.37
CA MET A 143 0.46 3.93 7.04
C MET A 143 -0.51 4.72 7.93
N GLN A 144 -1.72 4.22 8.16
CA GLN A 144 -2.65 4.88 9.09
C GLN A 144 -2.08 4.90 10.51
N GLY A 145 -1.50 3.79 10.97
CA GLY A 145 -0.83 3.73 12.27
C GLY A 145 0.30 4.76 12.37
N ALA A 146 1.12 4.90 11.33
CA ALA A 146 2.18 5.92 11.29
C ALA A 146 1.62 7.35 11.31
N LEU A 147 0.50 7.62 10.61
CA LEU A 147 -0.17 8.91 10.66
C LEU A 147 -0.66 9.23 12.09
N TRP A 148 -1.26 8.26 12.78
CA TRP A 148 -1.71 8.44 14.17
C TRP A 148 -0.55 8.74 15.10
N LEU A 149 0.52 7.96 15.04
CA LEU A 149 1.73 8.19 15.83
C LEU A 149 2.36 9.56 15.54
N GLY A 150 2.34 10.00 14.27
CA GLY A 150 2.86 11.30 13.86
C GLY A 150 2.07 12.50 14.41
N THR A 151 0.85 12.30 14.95
CA THR A 151 0.08 13.36 15.61
C THR A 151 0.35 13.49 17.10
N GLN A 152 1.13 12.57 17.68
CA GLN A 152 1.46 12.57 19.10
C GLN A 152 2.69 13.44 19.40
N ASP A 153 2.82 13.88 20.65
CA ASP A 153 4.00 14.59 21.14
C ASP A 153 5.28 13.73 21.05
N ASP A 154 5.12 12.42 21.32
CA ASP A 154 6.18 11.41 21.17
C ASP A 154 5.64 10.26 20.31
N PRO A 155 6.03 10.19 19.03
CA PRO A 155 5.58 9.12 18.12
C PRO A 155 6.14 7.73 18.46
N GLN A 156 7.08 7.60 19.40
CA GLN A 156 7.64 6.31 19.81
C GLN A 156 6.84 5.65 20.95
N ARG A 157 5.97 6.39 21.63
CA ARG A 157 5.12 5.84 22.69
C ARG A 157 3.82 5.24 22.12
N GLN A 158 3.22 4.34 22.87
CA GLN A 158 1.87 3.84 22.56
C GLN A 158 0.83 4.96 22.75
N PRO A 159 -0.26 4.98 21.92
CA PRO A 159 -1.35 5.93 22.09
C PRO A 159 -1.95 5.89 23.49
N GLN A 160 -2.26 7.07 24.03
CA GLN A 160 -2.92 7.26 25.32
C GLN A 160 -4.25 7.97 25.11
N SER A 161 -5.00 8.22 26.19
CA SER A 161 -6.23 9.01 26.13
C SER A 161 -5.96 10.39 25.52
N GLY A 162 -6.75 10.76 24.53
CA GLY A 162 -6.59 12.00 23.75
C GLY A 162 -5.77 11.86 22.47
N ASP A 163 -5.01 10.77 22.27
CA ASP A 163 -4.37 10.42 21.01
C ASP A 163 -5.31 9.58 20.14
N TYR A 164 -5.08 9.59 18.82
CA TYR A 164 -5.75 8.64 17.93
C TYR A 164 -5.38 7.22 18.29
N GLN A 165 -6.38 6.38 18.51
CA GLN A 165 -6.21 4.97 18.87
C GLN A 165 -6.02 4.09 17.63
N PHE A 166 -5.23 3.03 17.76
CA PHE A 166 -5.12 2.03 16.70
C PHE A 166 -6.43 1.29 16.51
N THR A 167 -6.68 0.85 15.29
CA THR A 167 -7.91 0.16 14.91
C THR A 167 -7.70 -1.32 14.72
N ASP A 168 -8.73 -2.12 14.98
CA ASP A 168 -8.73 -3.55 14.69
C ASP A 168 -8.98 -3.78 13.19
N ILE A 169 -8.10 -4.52 12.53
CA ILE A 169 -8.16 -4.74 11.09
C ILE A 169 -8.57 -6.18 10.76
N PHE A 170 -9.62 -6.32 9.97
CA PHE A 170 -10.05 -7.59 9.40
C PHE A 170 -9.82 -7.59 7.89
N GLY A 171 -8.74 -8.24 7.47
CA GLY A 171 -8.40 -8.39 6.05
C GLY A 171 -9.10 -9.59 5.43
N SER A 172 -9.88 -9.37 4.38
CA SER A 172 -10.48 -10.45 3.57
C SER A 172 -9.64 -10.74 2.33
N SER A 173 -9.64 -12.00 1.89
CA SER A 173 -9.08 -12.38 0.60
C SER A 173 -9.89 -11.77 -0.55
N LEU A 174 -9.25 -11.65 -1.71
CA LEU A 174 -9.93 -11.22 -2.93
C LEU A 174 -10.92 -12.29 -3.38
N LEU A 175 -12.10 -11.86 -3.81
CA LEU A 175 -13.07 -12.76 -4.42
C LEU A 175 -12.57 -13.17 -5.82
N MET A 176 -12.48 -14.49 -6.02
CA MET A 176 -11.99 -15.07 -7.26
C MET A 176 -13.16 -15.67 -8.05
N VAL A 177 -13.14 -15.49 -9.37
CA VAL A 177 -14.09 -16.09 -10.30
C VAL A 177 -13.31 -16.89 -11.33
N ALA A 178 -13.52 -18.18 -11.40
CA ALA A 178 -12.80 -19.09 -12.31
C ALA A 178 -11.26 -19.00 -12.21
N GLY A 179 -10.73 -18.70 -11.01
CA GLY A 179 -9.29 -18.57 -10.77
C GLY A 179 -8.71 -17.16 -10.95
N ASP A 180 -9.50 -16.23 -11.48
CA ASP A 180 -9.09 -14.83 -11.66
C ASP A 180 -9.74 -13.90 -10.63
N LYS A 181 -9.07 -12.79 -10.31
CA LYS A 181 -9.66 -11.75 -9.44
C LYS A 181 -10.94 -11.22 -10.09
N MET A 182 -12.04 -11.19 -9.34
CA MET A 182 -13.28 -10.57 -9.79
C MET A 182 -13.06 -9.07 -10.06
N SER A 183 -13.37 -8.61 -11.26
CA SER A 183 -13.19 -7.22 -11.67
C SER A 183 -14.20 -6.82 -12.75
N LYS A 184 -14.75 -5.62 -12.61
CA LYS A 184 -15.63 -5.03 -13.66
C LYS A 184 -14.90 -4.87 -14.98
N SER A 185 -13.63 -4.49 -14.96
CA SER A 185 -12.80 -4.30 -16.16
C SER A 185 -12.50 -5.62 -16.89
N LEU A 186 -12.53 -6.74 -16.20
CA LEU A 186 -12.39 -8.09 -16.79
C LEU A 186 -13.72 -8.69 -17.22
N GLY A 187 -14.85 -8.04 -16.93
CA GLY A 187 -16.18 -8.53 -17.28
C GLY A 187 -16.61 -9.80 -16.50
N ASN A 188 -15.88 -10.19 -15.46
CA ASN A 188 -16.15 -11.38 -14.67
C ASN A 188 -16.80 -11.06 -13.30
N SER A 189 -17.36 -9.85 -13.15
CA SER A 189 -18.08 -9.47 -11.93
C SER A 189 -19.52 -9.99 -11.97
N VAL A 190 -20.01 -10.47 -10.83
CA VAL A 190 -21.42 -10.75 -10.61
C VAL A 190 -22.14 -9.41 -10.47
N THR A 191 -23.03 -9.10 -11.38
CA THR A 191 -23.92 -7.94 -11.28
C THR A 191 -25.23 -8.39 -10.67
N GLY A 192 -25.67 -7.72 -9.60
CA GLY A 192 -27.00 -7.91 -9.01
C GLY A 192 -28.11 -7.33 -9.88
#